data_b6d363f445eb8fb6f7ec9dcaf7cbb80a
#
_entry.id   b6d363f445eb8fb6f7ec9dcaf7cbb80a
#
_cell.length_a   1.000
_cell.length_b   1.000
_cell.length_c   1.000
_cell.angle_alpha   90.00
_cell.angle_beta   90.00
_cell.angle_gamma   90.00
#
_symmetry.space_group_name_H-M   'P 1'
#
loop_
_entity.id
_entity.type
_entity.pdbx_description
1 polymer ?
#
loop_
_entity_poly.entity_id
_entity_poly.type
_entity_poly.pdbx_seq_one_letter_code
_entity_poly.pdbx_strand_id
1 'polypeptide(L)'
;IRKAAIDGEARVFTINPYELTLTFPVDQFTGTPTANLQDLAAIAKALGATGAGGIQDLIAGARPDDRHAASAMALRQADRGLILLGALAAAHPDYALLKALANAIAQAARVEVGFLPSAANAVGAHLAGALPQVEPGAKAVVSPGADAAAFLAQPRKAYLLWNVEPGHDLGDPALAAKGLGKADFVLACVTHRGASIEAVADLMLPIAAFAETSGTLVNAEGTWQEFRGVVTPSGEARPGWKVLRVLGNLLNL
;
A
#
# COMPACT_ATOMS: atom_id res chain seq x y z
N ILE A 1 3.56 19.89 -2.18
CA ILE A 1 5.02 19.93 -1.88
C ILE A 1 5.66 21.09 -2.64
N ARG A 2 5.63 21.09 -4.01
CA ARG A 2 6.29 22.14 -4.82
C ARG A 2 5.91 23.57 -4.40
N LYS A 3 4.61 23.85 -4.24
CA LYS A 3 4.14 25.16 -3.77
C LYS A 3 4.69 25.52 -2.39
N ALA A 4 4.69 24.59 -1.46
CA ALA A 4 5.25 24.80 -0.12
C ALA A 4 6.75 25.08 -0.17
N ALA A 5 7.51 24.39 -1.04
CA ALA A 5 8.94 24.60 -1.17
C ALA A 5 9.31 25.92 -1.85
N ILE A 6 8.53 26.37 -2.86
CA ILE A 6 8.84 27.59 -3.63
C ILE A 6 8.26 28.84 -2.96
N ASP A 7 6.96 28.81 -2.62
CA ASP A 7 6.24 30.00 -2.11
C ASP A 7 6.30 30.11 -0.57
N GLY A 8 6.48 28.96 0.10
CA GLY A 8 6.46 28.87 1.57
C GLY A 8 7.81 28.52 2.19
N GLU A 9 8.89 28.50 1.41
CA GLU A 9 10.27 28.21 1.84
C GLU A 9 10.41 26.92 2.67
N ALA A 10 9.48 25.96 2.47
CA ALA A 10 9.52 24.69 3.17
C ALA A 10 10.73 23.85 2.74
N ARG A 11 11.51 23.37 3.70
CA ARG A 11 12.60 22.45 3.44
C ARG A 11 12.03 21.08 3.12
N VAL A 12 12.48 20.50 2.02
CA VAL A 12 12.05 19.17 1.55
C VAL A 12 13.24 18.23 1.54
N PHE A 13 13.06 17.08 2.15
CA PHE A 13 14.02 15.97 2.14
C PHE A 13 13.36 14.75 1.51
N THR A 14 14.11 13.99 0.72
CA THR A 14 13.63 12.71 0.19
C THR A 14 14.61 11.59 0.50
N ILE A 15 14.09 10.40 0.76
CA ILE A 15 14.86 9.16 0.94
C ILE A 15 14.30 8.16 -0.07
N ASN A 16 15.05 7.87 -1.12
CA ASN A 16 14.60 7.05 -2.25
C ASN A 16 15.75 6.15 -2.76
N PRO A 17 15.43 5.08 -3.49
CA PRO A 17 16.47 4.23 -4.07
C PRO A 17 17.26 4.90 -5.21
N TYR A 18 16.79 6.00 -5.76
CA TYR A 18 17.43 6.76 -6.83
C TYR A 18 17.13 8.24 -6.73
N GLU A 19 17.98 9.05 -7.35
CA GLU A 19 17.81 10.50 -7.42
C GLU A 19 16.64 10.88 -8.34
N LEU A 20 15.83 11.84 -7.89
CA LEU A 20 14.69 12.36 -8.64
C LEU A 20 15.02 13.75 -9.18
N THR A 21 14.74 14.01 -10.46
CA THR A 21 14.79 15.35 -11.02
C THR A 21 13.51 16.09 -10.67
N LEU A 22 13.58 16.97 -9.66
CA LEU A 22 12.46 17.74 -9.18
C LEU A 22 12.57 19.22 -9.58
N THR A 23 11.43 19.89 -9.73
CA THR A 23 11.34 21.31 -10.15
C THR A 23 11.32 22.28 -8.98
N PHE A 24 11.82 21.85 -7.82
CA PHE A 24 11.94 22.66 -6.59
C PHE A 24 13.14 22.18 -5.78
N PRO A 25 13.68 23.01 -4.86
CA PRO A 25 14.79 22.61 -4.00
C PRO A 25 14.44 21.40 -3.13
N VAL A 26 15.34 20.42 -3.11
CA VAL A 26 15.18 19.20 -2.32
C VAL A 26 16.55 18.63 -1.95
N ASP A 27 16.70 18.21 -0.71
CA ASP A 27 17.84 17.45 -0.23
C ASP A 27 17.53 15.95 -0.37
N GLN A 28 18.34 15.20 -1.13
CA GLN A 28 18.04 13.81 -1.45
C GLN A 28 19.03 12.85 -0.83
N PHE A 29 18.53 11.86 -0.08
CA PHE A 29 19.26 10.66 0.31
C PHE A 29 18.91 9.57 -0.70
N THR A 30 19.95 8.97 -1.29
CA THR A 30 19.77 7.93 -2.31
C THR A 30 20.61 6.72 -1.98
N GLY A 31 20.01 5.53 -2.11
CA GLY A 31 20.72 4.30 -1.80
C GLY A 31 19.85 3.05 -1.93
N THR A 32 20.43 1.92 -1.61
CA THR A 32 19.68 0.65 -1.55
C THR A 32 18.54 0.72 -0.52
N PRO A 33 17.55 -0.18 -0.56
CA PRO A 33 16.52 -0.25 0.48
C PRO A 33 17.12 -0.29 1.91
N THR A 34 18.17 -1.07 2.11
CA THR A 34 18.86 -1.12 3.42
C THR A 34 19.47 0.23 3.79
N ALA A 35 20.10 0.95 2.86
CA ALA A 35 20.66 2.27 3.11
C ALA A 35 19.56 3.28 3.46
N ASN A 36 18.44 3.27 2.75
CA ASN A 36 17.30 4.13 3.04
C ASN A 36 16.75 3.92 4.46
N LEU A 37 16.71 2.67 4.92
CA LEU A 37 16.33 2.34 6.30
C LEU A 37 17.36 2.87 7.32
N GLN A 38 18.65 2.80 6.98
CA GLN A 38 19.73 3.34 7.80
C GLN A 38 19.70 4.86 7.88
N ASP A 39 19.39 5.56 6.78
CA ASP A 39 19.23 7.02 6.76
C ASP A 39 18.08 7.46 7.68
N LEU A 40 16.93 6.76 7.62
CA LEU A 40 15.83 7.01 8.55
C LEU A 40 16.23 6.76 10.01
N ALA A 41 16.94 5.67 10.30
CA ALA A 41 17.42 5.38 11.64
C ALA A 41 18.42 6.44 12.13
N ALA A 42 19.26 6.98 11.24
CA ALA A 42 20.21 8.04 11.55
C ALA A 42 19.51 9.38 11.87
N ILE A 43 18.46 9.74 11.09
CA ILE A 43 17.62 10.91 11.41
C ILE A 43 16.90 10.72 12.75
N ALA A 44 16.34 9.52 13.00
CA ALA A 44 15.69 9.19 14.27
C ALA A 44 16.67 9.35 15.45
N LYS A 45 17.91 8.86 15.31
CA LYS A 45 18.95 9.01 16.33
C LYS A 45 19.33 10.48 16.56
N ALA A 46 19.51 11.27 15.50
CA ALA A 46 19.81 12.70 15.59
C ALA A 46 18.69 13.48 16.29
N LEU A 47 17.43 13.04 16.17
CA LEU A 47 16.29 13.57 16.92
C LEU A 47 16.22 13.11 18.37
N GLY A 48 16.98 12.09 18.77
CA GLY A 48 16.83 11.44 20.06
C GLY A 48 15.53 10.62 20.15
N ALA A 49 15.03 10.14 19.02
CA ALA A 49 13.86 9.27 18.98
C ALA A 49 14.14 7.93 19.68
N THR A 50 13.10 7.35 20.25
CA THR A 50 13.13 6.03 20.86
C THR A 50 12.18 5.10 20.15
N GLY A 51 12.46 3.80 20.18
CA GLY A 51 11.64 2.76 19.60
C GLY A 51 11.58 1.53 20.48
N ALA A 52 10.84 0.51 20.05
CA ALA A 52 10.80 -0.78 20.72
C ALA A 52 11.35 -1.89 19.82
N GLY A 53 11.94 -2.92 20.43
CA GLY A 53 12.48 -4.08 19.71
C GLY A 53 13.50 -3.69 18.64
N GLY A 54 13.41 -4.28 17.45
CA GLY A 54 14.35 -4.08 16.35
C GLY A 54 14.53 -2.64 15.88
N ILE A 55 13.56 -1.74 16.14
CA ILE A 55 13.66 -0.32 15.83
C ILE A 55 14.67 0.35 16.76
N GLN A 56 14.65 0.01 18.05
CA GLN A 56 15.60 0.53 19.01
C GLN A 56 17.03 0.14 18.64
N ASP A 57 17.24 -1.08 18.17
CA ASP A 57 18.56 -1.56 17.76
C ASP A 57 19.05 -0.83 16.50
N LEU A 58 18.15 -0.60 15.52
CA LEU A 58 18.45 0.19 14.33
C LEU A 58 18.87 1.63 14.69
N ILE A 59 18.11 2.29 15.55
CA ILE A 59 18.40 3.66 16.01
C ILE A 59 19.73 3.69 16.77
N ALA A 60 19.96 2.74 17.68
CA ALA A 60 21.19 2.68 18.47
C ALA A 60 22.43 2.48 17.59
N GLY A 61 22.35 1.57 16.60
CA GLY A 61 23.42 1.25 15.66
C GLY A 61 23.67 2.32 14.59
N ALA A 62 22.75 3.24 14.35
CA ALA A 62 22.85 4.24 13.31
C ALA A 62 23.99 5.23 13.55
N ARG A 63 24.55 5.78 12.47
CA ARG A 63 25.65 6.75 12.47
C ARG A 63 25.22 8.03 11.73
N PRO A 64 24.61 9.00 12.42
CA PRO A 64 24.23 10.27 11.80
C PRO A 64 25.45 11.04 11.30
N ASP A 65 25.33 11.67 10.14
CA ASP A 65 26.21 12.68 9.61
C ASP A 65 25.53 14.07 9.65
N ASP A 66 26.20 15.09 9.10
CA ASP A 66 25.71 16.46 9.08
C ASP A 66 24.38 16.61 8.33
N ARG A 67 24.13 15.80 7.28
CA ARG A 67 22.89 15.83 6.51
C ARG A 67 21.72 15.27 7.34
N HIS A 68 21.94 14.18 8.06
CA HIS A 68 20.95 13.63 8.98
C HIS A 68 20.63 14.59 10.11
N ALA A 69 21.65 15.26 10.67
CA ALA A 69 21.49 16.27 11.70
C ALA A 69 20.70 17.50 11.18
N ALA A 70 20.99 17.95 9.95
CA ALA A 70 20.27 19.04 9.30
C ALA A 70 18.79 18.70 9.05
N SER A 71 18.50 17.47 8.59
CA SER A 71 17.14 16.98 8.41
C SER A 71 16.37 16.89 9.73
N ALA A 72 17.02 16.37 10.77
CA ALA A 72 16.46 16.28 12.12
C ALA A 72 16.15 17.66 12.70
N MET A 73 17.08 18.61 12.55
CA MET A 73 16.88 19.99 13.00
C MET A 73 15.72 20.67 12.27
N ALA A 74 15.63 20.51 10.95
CA ALA A 74 14.55 21.09 10.15
C ALA A 74 13.18 20.54 10.58
N LEU A 75 13.07 19.24 10.82
CA LEU A 75 11.83 18.64 11.32
C LEU A 75 11.46 19.15 12.72
N ARG A 76 12.45 19.28 13.62
CA ARG A 76 12.20 19.76 14.99
C ARG A 76 11.77 21.23 15.05
N GLN A 77 12.26 22.06 14.12
CA GLN A 77 11.97 23.48 14.05
C GLN A 77 10.73 23.82 13.22
N ALA A 78 10.16 22.84 12.53
CA ALA A 78 9.01 23.06 11.67
C ALA A 78 7.75 23.33 12.51
N ASP A 79 7.08 24.44 12.28
CA ASP A 79 5.75 24.71 12.84
C ASP A 79 4.70 23.71 12.32
N ARG A 80 4.86 23.29 11.07
CA ARG A 80 4.01 22.32 10.37
C ARG A 80 4.88 21.38 9.57
N GLY A 81 5.34 20.31 10.22
CA GLY A 81 6.12 19.27 9.58
C GLY A 81 5.27 18.06 9.17
N LEU A 82 5.66 17.39 8.09
CA LEU A 82 4.96 16.21 7.58
C LEU A 82 5.96 15.21 7.01
N ILE A 83 5.82 13.95 7.39
CA ILE A 83 6.53 12.81 6.80
C ILE A 83 5.55 12.08 5.89
N LEU A 84 5.86 11.96 4.59
CA LEU A 84 5.01 11.28 3.61
C LEU A 84 5.64 9.95 3.18
N LEU A 85 4.90 8.88 3.36
CA LEU A 85 5.25 7.55 2.87
C LEU A 85 4.52 7.30 1.54
N GLY A 86 5.27 7.22 0.44
CA GLY A 86 4.75 7.01 -0.90
C GLY A 86 4.84 5.55 -1.37
N ALA A 87 4.59 5.34 -2.66
CA ALA A 87 4.56 4.00 -3.26
C ALA A 87 5.89 3.24 -3.13
N LEU A 88 7.04 3.93 -3.28
CA LEU A 88 8.36 3.31 -3.11
C LEU A 88 8.58 2.85 -1.67
N ALA A 89 8.11 3.61 -0.68
CA ALA A 89 8.14 3.21 0.71
C ALA A 89 7.25 1.98 0.95
N ALA A 90 6.03 1.96 0.38
CA ALA A 90 5.11 0.83 0.51
C ALA A 90 5.63 -0.46 -0.14
N ALA A 91 6.46 -0.35 -1.19
CA ALA A 91 7.13 -1.47 -1.85
C ALA A 91 8.45 -1.90 -1.16
N HIS A 92 8.86 -1.23 -0.09
CA HIS A 92 10.09 -1.57 0.61
C HIS A 92 9.99 -2.95 1.29
N PRO A 93 11.02 -3.83 1.17
CA PRO A 93 10.99 -5.15 1.81
C PRO A 93 10.69 -5.10 3.31
N ASP A 94 11.27 -4.12 4.01
CA ASP A 94 11.08 -3.89 5.44
C ASP A 94 10.11 -2.73 5.72
N TYR A 95 9.00 -2.65 4.98
CA TYR A 95 8.03 -1.55 5.12
C TYR A 95 7.55 -1.33 6.56
N ALA A 96 7.35 -2.42 7.31
CA ALA A 96 6.94 -2.33 8.71
C ALA A 96 7.94 -1.56 9.58
N LEU A 97 9.26 -1.83 9.41
CA LEU A 97 10.33 -1.11 10.11
C LEU A 97 10.42 0.34 9.66
N LEU A 98 10.34 0.59 8.33
CA LEU A 98 10.33 1.93 7.76
C LEU A 98 9.19 2.78 8.32
N LYS A 99 7.97 2.24 8.32
CA LYS A 99 6.79 2.89 8.89
C LYS A 99 6.96 3.19 10.38
N ALA A 100 7.52 2.25 11.13
CA ALA A 100 7.73 2.41 12.55
C ALA A 100 8.81 3.46 12.86
N LEU A 101 9.90 3.51 12.08
CA LEU A 101 10.92 4.59 12.18
C LEU A 101 10.31 5.95 11.83
N ALA A 102 9.50 6.06 10.77
CA ALA A 102 8.80 7.30 10.43
C ALA A 102 7.91 7.80 11.57
N ASN A 103 7.17 6.89 12.23
CA ASN A 103 6.38 7.25 13.41
C ASN A 103 7.24 7.66 14.60
N ALA A 104 8.38 7.01 14.86
CA ALA A 104 9.30 7.39 15.92
C ALA A 104 9.90 8.79 15.68
N ILE A 105 10.28 9.09 14.44
CA ILE A 105 10.74 10.43 14.01
C ILE A 105 9.62 11.46 14.23
N ALA A 106 8.41 11.15 13.78
CA ALA A 106 7.27 12.06 13.90
C ALA A 106 6.96 12.40 15.35
N GLN A 107 6.97 11.43 16.24
CA GLN A 107 6.78 11.64 17.69
C GLN A 107 7.88 12.52 18.28
N ALA A 108 9.16 12.24 17.96
CA ALA A 108 10.29 12.99 18.48
C ALA A 108 10.33 14.45 17.96
N ALA A 109 9.95 14.66 16.71
CA ALA A 109 9.92 15.97 16.07
C ALA A 109 8.59 16.72 16.26
N ARG A 110 7.52 16.05 16.74
CA ARG A 110 6.14 16.56 16.84
C ARG A 110 5.54 16.97 15.50
N VAL A 111 5.75 16.12 14.50
CA VAL A 111 5.21 16.29 13.15
C VAL A 111 4.26 15.14 12.81
N GLU A 112 3.52 15.26 11.72
CA GLU A 112 2.55 14.26 11.28
C GLU A 112 3.17 13.23 10.33
N VAL A 113 2.55 12.04 10.24
CA VAL A 113 2.85 11.03 9.22
C VAL A 113 1.64 10.86 8.32
N GLY A 114 1.85 11.01 7.03
CA GLY A 114 0.85 10.79 5.99
C GLY A 114 1.25 9.67 5.04
N PHE A 115 0.26 9.09 4.41
CA PHE A 115 0.44 8.04 3.41
C PHE A 115 -0.09 8.49 2.06
N LEU A 116 0.69 8.25 1.00
CA LEU A 116 0.25 8.44 -0.38
C LEU A 116 -0.03 7.05 -0.96
N PRO A 117 -1.29 6.59 -0.92
CA PRO A 117 -1.63 5.26 -1.41
C PRO A 117 -1.49 5.21 -2.94
N SER A 118 -1.07 4.06 -3.45
CA SER A 118 -0.93 3.83 -4.89
C SER A 118 -2.28 3.61 -5.60
N ALA A 119 -3.34 3.29 -4.84
CA ALA A 119 -4.67 3.01 -5.37
C ALA A 119 -5.69 4.08 -4.93
N ALA A 120 -6.59 4.43 -5.83
CA ALA A 120 -7.61 5.46 -5.62
C ALA A 120 -8.58 5.17 -4.45
N ASN A 121 -8.74 3.90 -4.07
CA ASN A 121 -9.66 3.47 -3.01
C ASN A 121 -8.97 2.72 -1.87
N ALA A 122 -7.71 2.98 -1.60
CA ALA A 122 -7.00 2.29 -0.52
C ALA A 122 -7.64 2.53 0.86
N VAL A 123 -8.08 3.77 1.13
CA VAL A 123 -8.82 4.09 2.36
C VAL A 123 -10.18 3.40 2.40
N GLY A 124 -10.90 3.39 1.27
CA GLY A 124 -12.17 2.68 1.16
C GLY A 124 -12.05 1.17 1.39
N ALA A 125 -10.96 0.55 0.94
CA ALA A 125 -10.69 -0.87 1.21
C ALA A 125 -10.53 -1.15 2.71
N HIS A 126 -9.83 -0.28 3.44
CA HIS A 126 -9.71 -0.37 4.90
C HIS A 126 -11.07 -0.18 5.59
N LEU A 127 -11.85 0.82 5.17
CA LEU A 127 -13.17 1.09 5.75
C LEU A 127 -14.17 -0.04 5.48
N ALA A 128 -14.08 -0.66 4.31
CA ALA A 128 -14.93 -1.79 3.95
C ALA A 128 -14.53 -3.12 4.61
N GLY A 129 -13.37 -3.19 5.26
CA GLY A 129 -12.84 -4.43 5.81
C GLY A 129 -12.35 -5.40 4.72
N ALA A 130 -11.93 -4.89 3.56
CA ALA A 130 -11.47 -5.70 2.43
C ALA A 130 -9.98 -6.11 2.54
N LEU A 131 -9.41 -6.04 3.72
CA LEU A 131 -8.03 -6.41 4.02
C LEU A 131 -7.99 -7.45 5.15
N PRO A 132 -7.01 -8.37 5.15
CA PRO A 132 -6.99 -9.48 6.10
C PRO A 132 -6.87 -9.08 7.57
N GLN A 133 -6.43 -7.86 7.87
CA GLN A 133 -6.20 -7.37 9.24
C GLN A 133 -7.31 -6.46 9.77
N VAL A 134 -8.35 -6.16 8.99
CA VAL A 134 -9.42 -5.24 9.40
C VAL A 134 -10.82 -5.77 9.09
N GLU A 135 -11.76 -5.43 9.96
CA GLU A 135 -13.20 -5.58 9.77
C GLU A 135 -13.82 -4.29 9.21
N PRO A 136 -15.08 -4.33 8.74
CA PRO A 136 -15.81 -3.12 8.35
C PRO A 136 -15.74 -2.03 9.43
N GLY A 137 -15.49 -0.81 8.99
CA GLY A 137 -15.23 0.34 9.86
C GLY A 137 -13.76 0.47 10.28
N ALA A 138 -12.84 -0.21 9.54
CA ALA A 138 -11.39 -0.22 9.80
C ALA A 138 -11.00 -0.72 11.21
N LYS A 139 -11.83 -1.55 11.83
CA LYS A 139 -11.54 -2.16 13.13
C LYS A 139 -10.52 -3.28 12.96
N ALA A 140 -9.58 -3.38 13.88
CA ALA A 140 -8.62 -4.48 13.88
C ALA A 140 -9.31 -5.81 14.21
N VAL A 141 -9.02 -6.86 13.44
CA VAL A 141 -9.49 -8.22 13.73
C VAL A 141 -8.65 -8.86 14.85
N VAL A 142 -9.26 -9.74 15.62
CA VAL A 142 -8.56 -10.50 16.67
C VAL A 142 -7.58 -11.50 16.06
N SER A 143 -7.96 -12.13 14.94
CA SER A 143 -7.12 -13.09 14.22
C SER A 143 -7.05 -12.69 12.75
N PRO A 144 -5.99 -11.99 12.33
CA PRO A 144 -5.81 -11.58 10.95
C PRO A 144 -5.77 -12.77 9.99
N GLY A 145 -6.39 -12.58 8.83
CA GLY A 145 -6.26 -13.51 7.72
C GLY A 145 -4.84 -13.50 7.13
N ALA A 146 -4.55 -14.47 6.28
CA ALA A 146 -3.29 -14.52 5.55
C ALA A 146 -3.25 -13.45 4.45
N ASP A 147 -2.08 -12.88 4.22
CA ASP A 147 -1.82 -12.06 3.02
C ASP A 147 -1.63 -12.95 1.77
N ALA A 148 -1.51 -12.31 0.60
CA ALA A 148 -1.38 -13.02 -0.67
C ALA A 148 -0.15 -13.93 -0.71
N ALA A 149 1.00 -13.50 -0.19
CA ALA A 149 2.21 -14.30 -0.17
C ALA A 149 2.04 -15.55 0.71
N ALA A 150 1.47 -15.39 1.89
CA ALA A 150 1.25 -16.48 2.84
C ALA A 150 0.28 -17.55 2.30
N PHE A 151 -0.88 -17.16 1.74
CA PHE A 151 -1.82 -18.14 1.23
C PHE A 151 -1.38 -18.79 -0.11
N LEU A 152 -0.50 -18.16 -0.87
CA LEU A 152 0.13 -18.79 -2.05
C LEU A 152 1.27 -19.73 -1.66
N ALA A 153 2.06 -19.38 -0.64
CA ALA A 153 3.09 -20.27 -0.09
C ALA A 153 2.50 -21.50 0.60
N GLN A 154 1.32 -21.35 1.23
CA GLN A 154 0.54 -22.41 1.86
C GLN A 154 -0.81 -22.57 1.13
N PRO A 155 -0.85 -23.26 -0.02
CA PRO A 155 -2.01 -23.29 -0.90
C PRO A 155 -3.30 -23.69 -0.20
N ARG A 156 -4.38 -23.05 -0.59
CA ARG A 156 -5.75 -23.34 -0.14
C ARG A 156 -6.45 -24.29 -1.11
N LYS A 157 -7.53 -24.90 -0.67
CA LYS A 157 -8.35 -25.77 -1.51
C LYS A 157 -9.09 -25.02 -2.58
N ALA A 158 -9.53 -23.79 -2.28
CA ALA A 158 -10.25 -22.95 -3.23
C ALA A 158 -9.79 -21.50 -3.14
N TYR A 159 -9.84 -20.82 -4.29
CA TYR A 159 -9.56 -19.39 -4.43
C TYR A 159 -10.68 -18.69 -5.17
N LEU A 160 -11.01 -17.49 -4.71
CA LEU A 160 -11.75 -16.50 -5.46
C LEU A 160 -10.77 -15.38 -5.87
N LEU A 161 -10.47 -15.29 -7.15
CA LEU A 161 -9.66 -14.21 -7.72
C LEU A 161 -10.59 -13.08 -8.19
N TRP A 162 -10.40 -11.89 -7.60
CA TRP A 162 -11.25 -10.76 -7.87
C TRP A 162 -10.51 -9.69 -8.66
N ASN A 163 -10.72 -9.69 -9.97
CA ASN A 163 -10.05 -8.79 -10.92
C ASN A 163 -8.51 -8.78 -10.75
N VAL A 164 -7.94 -9.96 -10.54
CA VAL A 164 -6.50 -10.16 -10.37
C VAL A 164 -6.00 -11.01 -11.53
N GLU A 165 -4.94 -10.55 -12.18
CA GLU A 165 -4.20 -11.33 -13.17
C GLU A 165 -2.88 -11.82 -12.53
N PRO A 166 -2.78 -13.12 -12.17
CA PRO A 166 -1.69 -13.63 -11.33
C PRO A 166 -0.28 -13.37 -11.88
N GLY A 167 -0.15 -13.30 -13.22
CA GLY A 167 1.13 -13.04 -13.87
C GLY A 167 1.60 -11.59 -13.82
N HIS A 168 0.71 -10.64 -13.51
CA HIS A 168 0.97 -9.19 -13.57
C HIS A 168 0.77 -8.49 -12.23
N ASP A 169 -0.26 -8.89 -11.47
CA ASP A 169 -0.67 -8.17 -10.27
C ASP A 169 -0.02 -8.70 -8.99
N LEU A 170 0.59 -9.88 -9.03
CA LEU A 170 1.25 -10.48 -7.88
C LEU A 170 2.77 -10.33 -7.97
N GLY A 171 3.40 -10.02 -6.84
CA GLY A 171 4.84 -9.74 -6.76
C GLY A 171 5.74 -10.93 -7.11
N ASP A 172 5.24 -12.17 -7.02
CA ASP A 172 5.92 -13.41 -7.43
C ASP A 172 4.98 -14.26 -8.30
N PRO A 173 5.03 -14.09 -9.63
CA PRO A 173 4.21 -14.86 -10.57
C PRO A 173 4.46 -16.38 -10.52
N ALA A 174 5.69 -16.81 -10.22
CA ALA A 174 6.02 -18.22 -10.13
C ALA A 174 5.39 -18.86 -8.88
N LEU A 175 5.45 -18.17 -7.74
CA LEU A 175 4.77 -18.59 -6.52
C LEU A 175 3.24 -18.62 -6.74
N ALA A 176 2.69 -17.62 -7.43
CA ALA A 176 1.27 -17.57 -7.75
C ALA A 176 0.82 -18.76 -8.59
N ALA A 177 1.50 -19.05 -9.70
CA ALA A 177 1.19 -20.19 -10.57
C ALA A 177 1.28 -21.51 -9.80
N LYS A 178 2.34 -21.69 -8.99
CA LYS A 178 2.53 -22.89 -8.16
C LYS A 178 1.47 -23.03 -7.07
N GLY A 179 1.09 -21.93 -6.42
CA GLY A 179 0.10 -21.95 -5.33
C GLY A 179 -1.31 -22.21 -5.85
N LEU A 180 -1.71 -21.49 -6.90
CA LEU A 180 -3.03 -21.64 -7.52
C LEU A 180 -3.19 -22.99 -8.22
N GLY A 181 -2.14 -23.51 -8.88
CA GLY A 181 -2.16 -24.82 -9.54
C GLY A 181 -2.28 -26.02 -8.58
N LYS A 182 -2.24 -25.79 -7.26
CA LYS A 182 -2.49 -26.83 -6.23
C LYS A 182 -3.90 -26.76 -5.64
N ALA A 183 -4.70 -25.79 -6.05
CA ALA A 183 -6.07 -25.67 -5.59
C ALA A 183 -6.97 -26.76 -6.21
N ASP A 184 -8.00 -27.14 -5.47
CA ASP A 184 -9.06 -28.01 -5.98
C ASP A 184 -10.03 -27.23 -6.89
N PHE A 185 -10.11 -25.89 -6.69
CA PHE A 185 -11.00 -25.01 -7.46
C PHE A 185 -10.56 -23.55 -7.43
N VAL A 186 -10.51 -22.92 -8.60
CA VAL A 186 -10.20 -21.49 -8.76
C VAL A 186 -11.33 -20.82 -9.54
N LEU A 187 -12.08 -19.94 -8.85
CA LEU A 187 -13.05 -19.03 -9.45
C LEU A 187 -12.40 -17.68 -9.72
N ALA A 188 -12.43 -17.21 -10.96
CA ALA A 188 -11.94 -15.89 -11.32
C ALA A 188 -13.08 -14.98 -11.79
N CYS A 189 -13.27 -13.85 -11.12
CA CYS A 189 -14.14 -12.76 -11.57
C CYS A 189 -13.27 -11.71 -12.25
N VAL A 190 -13.37 -11.55 -13.56
CA VAL A 190 -12.43 -10.78 -14.37
C VAL A 190 -13.12 -9.87 -15.37
N THR A 191 -12.48 -8.72 -15.66
CA THR A 191 -12.92 -7.82 -16.72
C THR A 191 -12.40 -8.22 -18.09
N HIS A 192 -11.26 -8.91 -18.13
CA HIS A 192 -10.60 -9.35 -19.35
C HIS A 192 -10.05 -10.77 -19.18
N ARG A 193 -9.98 -11.49 -20.28
CA ARG A 193 -9.28 -12.77 -20.31
C ARG A 193 -7.80 -12.53 -20.54
N GLY A 194 -6.96 -13.24 -19.81
CA GLY A 194 -5.51 -13.18 -19.94
C GLY A 194 -4.89 -14.57 -19.78
N ALA A 195 -3.76 -14.81 -20.42
CA ALA A 195 -3.13 -16.15 -20.43
C ALA A 195 -2.80 -16.68 -19.03
N SER A 196 -2.40 -15.80 -18.11
CA SER A 196 -2.03 -16.20 -16.75
C SER A 196 -3.23 -16.62 -15.90
N ILE A 197 -4.41 -16.04 -16.14
CA ILE A 197 -5.64 -16.40 -15.44
C ILE A 197 -6.26 -17.66 -16.07
N GLU A 198 -6.24 -17.75 -17.41
CA GLU A 198 -6.75 -18.94 -18.13
C GLU A 198 -5.98 -20.22 -17.78
N ALA A 199 -4.71 -20.08 -17.43
CA ALA A 199 -3.88 -21.23 -17.04
C ALA A 199 -4.22 -21.82 -15.66
N VAL A 200 -4.94 -21.08 -14.80
CA VAL A 200 -5.19 -21.49 -13.41
C VAL A 200 -6.66 -21.51 -13.02
N ALA A 201 -7.55 -20.83 -13.74
CA ALA A 201 -8.96 -20.73 -13.39
C ALA A 201 -9.77 -21.91 -13.94
N ASP A 202 -10.55 -22.56 -13.07
CA ASP A 202 -11.52 -23.58 -13.44
C ASP A 202 -12.82 -22.94 -13.97
N LEU A 203 -13.17 -21.78 -13.43
CA LEU A 203 -14.35 -21.01 -13.85
C LEU A 203 -14.02 -19.52 -13.90
N MET A 204 -14.39 -18.86 -14.99
CA MET A 204 -14.30 -17.41 -15.13
C MET A 204 -15.69 -16.79 -15.27
N LEU A 205 -15.96 -15.78 -14.44
CA LEU A 205 -17.17 -14.97 -14.52
C LEU A 205 -16.83 -13.56 -15.01
N PRO A 206 -17.49 -13.06 -16.05
CA PRO A 206 -17.23 -11.71 -16.54
C PRO A 206 -17.83 -10.66 -15.59
N ILE A 207 -16.99 -9.74 -15.12
CA ILE A 207 -17.42 -8.57 -14.37
C ILE A 207 -17.24 -7.30 -15.18
N ALA A 208 -18.09 -6.31 -14.92
CA ALA A 208 -18.07 -5.02 -15.60
C ALA A 208 -16.75 -4.27 -15.32
N ALA A 209 -16.21 -3.63 -16.35
CA ALA A 209 -15.05 -2.76 -16.23
C ALA A 209 -15.39 -1.47 -15.44
N PHE A 210 -14.36 -0.69 -15.06
CA PHE A 210 -14.54 0.52 -14.25
C PHE A 210 -15.56 1.50 -14.86
N ALA A 211 -15.51 1.73 -16.16
CA ALA A 211 -16.45 2.64 -16.86
C ALA A 211 -17.88 2.09 -16.97
N GLU A 212 -18.10 0.82 -16.73
CA GLU A 212 -19.36 0.10 -16.86
C GLU A 212 -20.07 -0.14 -15.51
N THR A 213 -19.48 0.29 -14.41
CA THR A 213 -20.01 0.09 -13.06
C THR A 213 -20.15 1.42 -12.33
N SER A 214 -20.94 1.41 -11.26
CA SER A 214 -21.04 2.53 -10.33
C SER A 214 -20.44 2.12 -8.99
N GLY A 215 -19.96 3.08 -8.24
CA GLY A 215 -19.37 2.81 -6.93
C GLY A 215 -19.04 4.07 -6.16
N THR A 216 -18.37 3.87 -5.03
CA THR A 216 -17.88 4.94 -4.18
C THR A 216 -16.42 4.68 -3.87
N LEU A 217 -15.58 5.68 -4.06
CA LEU A 217 -14.17 5.67 -3.68
C LEU A 217 -13.97 6.59 -2.48
N VAL A 218 -13.02 6.23 -1.61
CA VAL A 218 -12.61 7.10 -0.51
C VAL A 218 -11.13 7.43 -0.72
N ASN A 219 -10.83 8.71 -0.92
CA ASN A 219 -9.48 9.18 -1.19
C ASN A 219 -8.59 9.17 0.07
N ALA A 220 -7.32 9.55 -0.08
CA ALA A 220 -6.35 9.58 1.02
C ALA A 220 -6.72 10.55 2.16
N GLU A 221 -7.57 11.54 1.89
CA GLU A 221 -8.07 12.52 2.88
C GLU A 221 -9.36 12.07 3.55
N GLY A 222 -9.89 10.88 3.20
CA GLY A 222 -11.14 10.37 3.75
C GLY A 222 -12.40 10.91 3.07
N THR A 223 -12.28 11.61 1.95
CA THR A 223 -13.42 12.15 1.20
C THR A 223 -14.10 11.05 0.38
N TRP A 224 -15.40 10.88 0.59
CA TRP A 224 -16.24 9.92 -0.15
C TRP A 224 -16.67 10.52 -1.47
N GLN A 225 -16.41 9.81 -2.56
CA GLN A 225 -16.68 10.28 -3.92
C GLN A 225 -17.43 9.20 -4.70
N GLU A 226 -18.67 9.48 -5.02
CA GLU A 226 -19.50 8.59 -5.87
C GLU A 226 -19.17 8.78 -7.34
N PHE A 227 -19.22 7.68 -8.09
CA PHE A 227 -19.16 7.70 -9.55
C PHE A 227 -20.21 6.78 -10.14
N ARG A 228 -20.59 7.06 -11.37
CA ARG A 228 -21.57 6.27 -12.14
C ARG A 228 -20.91 5.72 -13.38
N GLY A 229 -21.31 4.50 -13.76
CA GLY A 229 -20.93 3.94 -15.05
C GLY A 229 -21.42 4.83 -16.18
N VAL A 230 -20.58 5.03 -17.20
CA VAL A 230 -20.86 5.88 -18.37
C VAL A 230 -21.29 5.07 -19.59
N VAL A 231 -21.09 3.76 -19.53
CA VAL A 231 -21.51 2.82 -20.59
C VAL A 231 -22.15 1.57 -19.96
N THR A 232 -22.94 0.87 -20.73
CA THR A 232 -23.55 -0.41 -20.33
C THR A 232 -22.50 -1.51 -20.35
N PRO A 233 -22.50 -2.45 -19.39
CA PRO A 233 -21.62 -3.61 -19.42
C PRO A 233 -21.73 -4.40 -20.71
N SER A 234 -20.58 -4.82 -21.25
CA SER A 234 -20.52 -5.58 -22.50
C SER A 234 -20.99 -7.02 -22.31
N GLY A 235 -21.79 -7.53 -23.25
CA GLY A 235 -22.23 -8.92 -23.28
C GLY A 235 -22.92 -9.36 -21.99
N GLU A 236 -22.43 -10.44 -21.37
CA GLU A 236 -22.98 -10.98 -20.13
C GLU A 236 -22.33 -10.43 -18.85
N ALA A 237 -21.36 -9.51 -18.98
CA ALA A 237 -20.71 -8.89 -17.83
C ALA A 237 -21.74 -8.20 -16.91
N ARG A 238 -21.50 -8.27 -15.62
CA ARG A 238 -22.32 -7.65 -14.59
C ARG A 238 -21.45 -6.84 -13.64
N PRO A 239 -21.96 -5.73 -13.06
CA PRO A 239 -21.24 -5.04 -12.00
C PRO A 239 -20.78 -6.03 -10.93
N GLY A 240 -19.49 -6.00 -10.60
CA GLY A 240 -18.87 -7.00 -9.73
C GLY A 240 -19.60 -7.18 -8.40
N TRP A 241 -20.01 -6.07 -7.75
CA TRP A 241 -20.78 -6.13 -6.50
C TRP A 241 -22.09 -6.93 -6.60
N LYS A 242 -22.74 -6.97 -7.79
CA LYS A 242 -23.94 -7.79 -8.03
C LYS A 242 -23.57 -9.28 -8.08
N VAL A 243 -22.42 -9.61 -8.70
CA VAL A 243 -21.92 -10.99 -8.75
C VAL A 243 -21.62 -11.48 -7.33
N LEU A 244 -20.89 -10.68 -6.53
CA LEU A 244 -20.61 -11.03 -5.13
C LEU A 244 -21.86 -11.20 -4.29
N ARG A 245 -22.87 -10.31 -4.44
CA ARG A 245 -24.13 -10.43 -3.72
C ARG A 245 -24.87 -11.74 -4.05
N VAL A 246 -24.92 -12.10 -5.34
CA VAL A 246 -25.57 -13.36 -5.74
C VAL A 246 -24.79 -14.56 -5.22
N LEU A 247 -23.47 -14.54 -5.33
CA LEU A 247 -22.61 -15.59 -4.79
C LEU A 247 -22.79 -15.74 -3.26
N GLY A 248 -22.80 -14.63 -2.52
CA GLY A 248 -23.07 -14.64 -1.08
C GLY A 248 -24.44 -15.27 -0.73
N ASN A 249 -25.50 -14.89 -1.46
CA ASN A 249 -26.83 -15.49 -1.26
C ASN A 249 -26.83 -17.01 -1.52
N LEU A 250 -26.11 -17.47 -2.56
CA LEU A 250 -26.01 -18.90 -2.88
C LEU A 250 -25.22 -19.68 -1.82
N LEU A 251 -24.28 -19.02 -1.16
CA LEU A 251 -23.46 -19.61 -0.09
C LEU A 251 -24.08 -19.43 1.31
N ASN A 252 -25.24 -18.78 1.43
CA ASN A 252 -25.89 -18.42 2.69
C ASN A 252 -25.02 -17.55 3.61
N LEU A 253 -24.30 -16.58 3.04
CA LEU A 253 -23.44 -15.60 3.72
C LEU A 253 -24.17 -14.26 3.92
#